data_a1660f3539816da4e641dacabe7f75ad
#
_entry.id   a1660f3539816da4e641dacabe7f75ad
#
_cell.length_a   1.000
_cell.length_b   1.000
_cell.length_c   1.000
_cell.angle_alpha   90.00
_cell.angle_beta   90.00
_cell.angle_gamma   90.00
#
_symmetry.space_group_name_H-M   'P 1'
#
loop_
_entity.id
_entity.type
_entity.pdbx_description
1 polymer ?
#
loop_
_entity_poly.entity_id
_entity_poly.type
_entity_poly.pdbx_seq_one_letter_code
_entity_poly.pdbx_strand_id
1 'polypeptide(L)'
;MMRNPLSKKITGIEPSGIRKFFDLVSEMPDAISLGVGEPDFDTPWRIREEGIYTLEQGKTFYTSNAGLKDLKIEISKYLERKIHVEYDPDHEIMVTVGGSEGIDVALRAMLDTGDEVLIPQPSYVSYVPCTILADGNPVVIPLQQKIEFKLTAEELEAAITPKTKMLVMPFPNNPTGSIMTKEDLEPIAEVVKRHDLYVLSDEIYSELTYKTEHVSISSLPGMKERTLVINGFSKGFAMTGWRLGYICGPSVIIEQMLKIHQFAIMCAPTNSQYAAIEGLRHCEDEVQQMRNAYNQRRRYLVNEFAKMKLECFEPFGAFYIFPSIKEFGMTSEEFAMRFLEEEKVAVVPGSAFGESGEGFLRVSYAYSLEDLKEAIGRLSRFVERLRSQK
;
A
#
# COMPACT_ATOMS: atom_id res chain seq x y z
N MET A 1 16.41 -22.44 35.05
CA MET A 1 15.45 -22.11 33.96
C MET A 1 16.04 -20.92 33.18
N MET A 2 16.23 -21.05 31.87
CA MET A 2 16.72 -19.91 31.06
C MET A 2 15.69 -18.78 31.03
N ARG A 3 16.17 -17.53 31.01
CA ARG A 3 15.28 -16.35 30.86
C ARG A 3 14.60 -16.37 29.46
N ASN A 4 13.34 -15.96 29.39
CA ASN A 4 12.66 -15.79 28.08
C ASN A 4 13.47 -14.82 27.20
N PRO A 5 13.94 -15.24 26.01
CA PRO A 5 14.76 -14.41 25.13
C PRO A 5 13.96 -13.37 24.34
N LEU A 6 12.63 -13.52 24.26
CA LEU A 6 11.77 -12.70 23.40
C LEU A 6 11.10 -11.54 24.16
N SER A 7 10.90 -10.42 23.47
CA SER A 7 10.10 -9.34 23.99
C SER A 7 8.61 -9.70 23.97
N LYS A 8 7.83 -9.17 24.92
CA LYS A 8 6.38 -9.42 24.97
C LYS A 8 5.63 -8.88 23.74
N LYS A 9 6.13 -7.79 23.15
CA LYS A 9 5.51 -7.20 21.94
C LYS A 9 5.54 -8.16 20.76
N ILE A 10 6.74 -8.72 20.47
CA ILE A 10 6.88 -9.57 19.28
C ILE A 10 6.13 -10.90 19.42
N THR A 11 5.97 -11.39 20.63
CA THR A 11 5.21 -12.63 20.89
C THR A 11 3.69 -12.44 20.78
N GLY A 12 3.20 -11.19 20.78
CA GLY A 12 1.80 -10.86 20.59
C GLY A 12 1.44 -10.51 19.13
N ILE A 13 2.41 -10.53 18.21
CA ILE A 13 2.19 -10.25 16.80
C ILE A 13 2.17 -11.56 16.01
N GLU A 14 1.06 -11.84 15.35
CA GLU A 14 0.94 -13.01 14.48
C GLU A 14 1.73 -12.82 13.18
N PRO A 15 2.29 -13.89 12.60
CA PRO A 15 2.90 -13.85 11.27
C PRO A 15 1.90 -13.40 10.21
N SER A 16 2.40 -12.71 9.17
CA SER A 16 1.55 -12.25 8.07
C SER A 16 0.80 -13.41 7.40
N GLY A 17 -0.53 -13.38 7.41
CA GLY A 17 -1.39 -14.36 6.74
C GLY A 17 -1.14 -14.46 5.23
N ILE A 18 -0.72 -13.37 4.60
CA ILE A 18 -0.33 -13.32 3.18
C ILE A 18 0.89 -14.22 2.93
N ARG A 19 1.90 -14.18 3.81
CA ARG A 19 3.13 -14.95 3.61
C ARG A 19 2.91 -16.46 3.73
N LYS A 20 2.12 -16.88 4.72
CA LYS A 20 1.73 -18.30 4.87
C LYS A 20 1.12 -18.85 3.58
N PHE A 21 0.29 -18.04 2.91
CA PHE A 21 -0.33 -18.43 1.64
C PHE A 21 0.69 -18.52 0.49
N PHE A 22 1.65 -17.58 0.41
CA PHE A 22 2.70 -17.62 -0.61
C PHE A 22 3.66 -18.82 -0.46
N ASP A 23 3.98 -19.19 0.77
CA ASP A 23 4.84 -20.35 1.02
C ASP A 23 4.19 -21.63 0.46
N LEU A 24 2.87 -21.80 0.65
CA LEU A 24 2.11 -22.91 0.06
C LEU A 24 2.11 -22.91 -1.48
N VAL A 25 1.92 -21.73 -2.08
CA VAL A 25 1.90 -21.58 -3.55
C VAL A 25 3.28 -21.88 -4.15
N SER A 26 4.36 -21.55 -3.47
CA SER A 26 5.73 -21.82 -3.95
C SER A 26 6.06 -23.32 -4.12
N GLU A 27 5.31 -24.18 -3.42
CA GLU A 27 5.42 -25.63 -3.53
C GLU A 27 4.59 -26.22 -4.70
N MET A 28 3.79 -25.37 -5.39
CA MET A 28 2.88 -25.77 -6.48
C MET A 28 3.27 -25.09 -7.80
N PRO A 29 4.25 -25.63 -8.56
CA PRO A 29 4.78 -24.96 -9.75
C PRO A 29 3.77 -24.83 -10.91
N ASP A 30 2.68 -25.58 -10.89
CA ASP A 30 1.57 -25.55 -11.85
C ASP A 30 0.43 -24.60 -11.45
N ALA A 31 0.54 -23.92 -10.30
CA ALA A 31 -0.46 -22.98 -9.84
C ALA A 31 -0.25 -21.58 -10.45
N ILE A 32 -1.35 -20.97 -10.91
CA ILE A 32 -1.37 -19.57 -11.32
C ILE A 32 -1.55 -18.73 -10.04
N SER A 33 -0.55 -17.89 -9.71
CA SER A 33 -0.65 -17.01 -8.55
C SER A 33 -1.22 -15.65 -8.98
N LEU A 34 -2.35 -15.24 -8.41
CA LEU A 34 -2.89 -13.88 -8.49
C LEU A 34 -2.79 -13.18 -7.12
N GLY A 35 -1.91 -13.68 -6.27
CA GLY A 35 -1.78 -13.19 -4.89
C GLY A 35 -0.68 -12.14 -4.70
N VAL A 36 0.37 -12.13 -5.54
CA VAL A 36 1.52 -11.24 -5.34
C VAL A 36 1.14 -9.78 -5.63
N GLY A 37 1.55 -8.89 -4.77
CA GLY A 37 1.31 -7.45 -4.89
C GLY A 37 2.48 -6.71 -5.54
N GLU A 38 2.96 -7.18 -6.68
CA GLU A 38 4.08 -6.58 -7.45
C GLU A 38 3.66 -6.27 -8.89
N PRO A 39 4.20 -5.18 -9.48
CA PRO A 39 4.12 -4.99 -10.92
C PRO A 39 4.70 -6.19 -11.69
N ASP A 40 4.01 -6.59 -12.76
CA ASP A 40 4.51 -7.62 -13.70
C ASP A 40 5.34 -7.03 -14.85
N PHE A 41 5.64 -5.75 -14.76
CA PHE A 41 6.55 -5.06 -15.67
C PHE A 41 7.95 -5.01 -15.10
N ASP A 42 8.92 -5.11 -16.00
CA ASP A 42 10.29 -4.72 -15.65
C ASP A 42 10.35 -3.23 -15.29
N THR A 43 11.26 -2.88 -14.37
CA THR A 43 11.63 -1.49 -14.15
C THR A 43 12.01 -0.85 -15.49
N PRO A 44 11.53 0.35 -15.85
CA PRO A 44 11.86 1.04 -17.09
C PRO A 44 13.35 1.04 -17.40
N TRP A 45 13.71 0.85 -18.68
CA TRP A 45 15.11 0.64 -19.06
C TRP A 45 16.02 1.78 -18.62
N ARG A 46 15.58 3.03 -18.76
CA ARG A 46 16.37 4.21 -18.32
C ARG A 46 16.75 4.15 -16.84
N ILE A 47 15.85 3.69 -15.99
CA ILE A 47 16.11 3.51 -14.56
C ILE A 47 17.13 2.40 -14.34
N ARG A 48 16.99 1.26 -15.04
CA ARG A 48 17.93 0.13 -14.95
C ARG A 48 19.31 0.53 -15.45
N GLU A 49 19.38 1.22 -16.59
CA GLU A 49 20.61 1.71 -17.20
C GLU A 49 21.38 2.64 -16.26
N GLU A 50 20.71 3.62 -15.64
CA GLU A 50 21.34 4.49 -14.64
C GLU A 50 21.82 3.71 -13.41
N GLY A 51 21.06 2.71 -12.95
CA GLY A 51 21.50 1.83 -11.87
C GLY A 51 22.78 1.07 -12.20
N ILE A 52 22.91 0.55 -13.43
CA ILE A 52 24.12 -0.12 -13.95
C ILE A 52 25.27 0.88 -14.03
N TYR A 53 25.04 2.04 -14.65
CA TYR A 53 26.04 3.09 -14.81
C TYR A 53 26.58 3.59 -13.47
N THR A 54 25.70 3.74 -12.48
CA THR A 54 26.08 4.11 -11.11
C THR A 54 27.10 3.13 -10.52
N LEU A 55 26.91 1.83 -10.71
CA LEU A 55 27.83 0.80 -10.25
C LEU A 55 29.15 0.83 -11.05
N GLU A 56 29.12 1.01 -12.36
CA GLU A 56 30.30 1.15 -13.23
C GLU A 56 31.15 2.35 -12.83
N GLN A 57 30.52 3.44 -12.40
CA GLN A 57 31.20 4.64 -11.89
C GLN A 57 31.71 4.53 -10.45
N GLY A 58 31.51 3.37 -9.80
CA GLY A 58 31.96 3.15 -8.44
C GLY A 58 31.22 3.99 -7.39
N LYS A 59 30.00 4.47 -7.67
CA LYS A 59 29.17 5.22 -6.71
C LYS A 59 28.53 4.28 -5.69
N THR A 60 29.36 3.66 -4.85
CA THR A 60 28.97 2.61 -3.87
C THR A 60 29.15 3.04 -2.42
N PHE A 61 29.35 4.33 -2.18
CA PHE A 61 29.53 4.91 -0.86
C PHE A 61 28.19 5.33 -0.24
N TYR A 62 28.19 5.57 1.07
CA TYR A 62 27.02 6.13 1.75
C TYR A 62 26.65 7.49 1.18
N THR A 63 25.36 7.75 1.08
CA THR A 63 24.83 9.09 0.80
C THR A 63 24.61 9.86 2.11
N SER A 64 24.10 11.09 2.01
CA SER A 64 23.48 11.75 3.17
C SER A 64 22.39 10.85 3.79
N ASN A 65 22.25 10.85 5.11
CA ASN A 65 21.24 10.05 5.79
C ASN A 65 19.81 10.32 5.26
N ALA A 66 19.47 11.59 5.02
CA ALA A 66 18.17 11.96 4.48
C ALA A 66 18.01 11.64 2.96
N GLY A 67 19.06 11.14 2.31
CA GLY A 67 19.10 10.84 0.88
C GLY A 67 19.88 11.89 0.06
N LEU A 68 20.08 11.59 -1.22
CA LEU A 68 20.73 12.49 -2.17
C LEU A 68 19.92 13.79 -2.33
N LYS A 69 20.61 14.93 -2.28
CA LYS A 69 19.97 16.23 -2.45
C LYS A 69 19.22 16.34 -3.79
N ASP A 70 19.83 15.88 -4.87
CA ASP A 70 19.23 15.91 -6.20
C ASP A 70 17.93 15.06 -6.25
N LEU A 71 17.92 13.89 -5.60
CA LEU A 71 16.71 13.08 -5.52
C LEU A 71 15.60 13.80 -4.75
N LYS A 72 15.90 14.43 -3.62
CA LYS A 72 14.91 15.18 -2.83
C LYS A 72 14.35 16.38 -3.60
N ILE A 73 15.18 17.07 -4.40
CA ILE A 73 14.72 18.12 -5.30
C ILE A 73 13.75 17.57 -6.36
N GLU A 74 14.06 16.44 -6.98
CA GLU A 74 13.17 15.83 -7.99
C GLU A 74 11.89 15.29 -7.36
N ILE A 75 11.93 14.75 -6.13
CA ILE A 75 10.74 14.37 -5.37
C ILE A 75 9.84 15.59 -5.10
N SER A 76 10.40 16.71 -4.65
CA SER A 76 9.64 17.95 -4.41
C SER A 76 8.91 18.42 -5.68
N LYS A 77 9.64 18.52 -6.81
CA LYS A 77 9.06 18.89 -8.11
C LYS A 77 7.98 17.90 -8.59
N TYR A 78 8.20 16.63 -8.34
CA TYR A 78 7.23 15.58 -8.68
C TYR A 78 5.94 15.73 -7.88
N LEU A 79 6.02 15.94 -6.56
CA LEU A 79 4.85 16.12 -5.70
C LEU A 79 4.11 17.43 -6.01
N GLU A 80 4.83 18.52 -6.30
CA GLU A 80 4.22 19.77 -6.75
C GLU A 80 3.38 19.55 -8.03
N ARG A 81 3.91 18.79 -9.02
CA ARG A 81 3.15 18.47 -10.24
C ARG A 81 1.97 17.54 -10.00
N LYS A 82 2.14 16.52 -9.14
CA LYS A 82 1.16 15.41 -9.01
C LYS A 82 0.08 15.67 -7.97
N ILE A 83 0.41 16.31 -6.88
CA ILE A 83 -0.50 16.53 -5.76
C ILE A 83 -0.63 18.01 -5.34
N HIS A 84 0.02 18.91 -6.07
CA HIS A 84 -0.02 20.37 -5.84
C HIS A 84 0.45 20.79 -4.44
N VAL A 85 1.44 20.07 -3.90
CA VAL A 85 2.07 20.38 -2.61
C VAL A 85 3.56 20.48 -2.79
N GLU A 86 4.13 21.62 -2.44
CA GLU A 86 5.57 21.86 -2.40
C GLU A 86 6.11 21.46 -1.02
N TYR A 87 7.19 20.65 -1.01
CA TYR A 87 7.94 20.30 0.18
C TYR A 87 9.38 20.79 0.06
N ASP A 88 9.91 21.37 1.14
CA ASP A 88 11.32 21.77 1.19
C ASP A 88 12.23 20.53 1.10
N PRO A 89 13.07 20.42 0.02
CA PRO A 89 13.96 19.29 -0.14
C PRO A 89 14.95 19.11 1.00
N ASP A 90 15.34 20.18 1.68
CA ASP A 90 16.36 20.11 2.72
C ASP A 90 15.78 19.66 4.08
N HIS A 91 14.52 19.98 4.40
CA HIS A 91 13.94 19.79 5.74
C HIS A 91 12.66 18.97 5.80
N GLU A 92 11.90 18.86 4.70
CA GLU A 92 10.58 18.23 4.69
C GLU A 92 10.55 16.88 3.94
N ILE A 93 11.69 16.38 3.44
CA ILE A 93 11.79 15.13 2.67
C ILE A 93 12.87 14.22 3.24
N MET A 94 12.51 12.95 3.49
CA MET A 94 13.45 11.88 3.84
C MET A 94 13.27 10.69 2.91
N VAL A 95 14.37 10.23 2.29
CA VAL A 95 14.42 9.03 1.46
C VAL A 95 14.53 7.80 2.34
N THR A 96 13.73 6.76 2.06
CA THR A 96 13.58 5.57 2.89
C THR A 96 13.84 4.28 2.10
N VAL A 97 14.06 3.16 2.81
CA VAL A 97 14.17 1.81 2.24
C VAL A 97 12.76 1.27 1.95
N GLY A 98 12.11 1.87 0.94
CA GLY A 98 10.70 1.65 0.59
C GLY A 98 9.73 2.35 1.55
N GLY A 99 8.44 2.41 1.17
CA GLY A 99 7.39 3.00 1.99
C GLY A 99 7.22 2.34 3.36
N SER A 100 7.53 1.03 3.46
CA SER A 100 7.40 0.29 4.73
C SER A 100 8.30 0.84 5.83
N GLU A 101 9.52 1.29 5.51
CA GLU A 101 10.38 1.96 6.49
C GLU A 101 9.76 3.31 6.90
N GLY A 102 9.22 4.06 5.94
CA GLY A 102 8.54 5.32 6.22
C GLY A 102 7.42 5.17 7.25
N ILE A 103 6.60 4.11 7.11
CA ILE A 103 5.53 3.77 8.05
C ILE A 103 6.10 3.49 9.45
N ASP A 104 7.08 2.59 9.56
CA ASP A 104 7.67 2.16 10.84
C ASP A 104 8.33 3.34 11.57
N VAL A 105 9.15 4.11 10.85
CA VAL A 105 9.88 5.26 11.43
C VAL A 105 8.93 6.38 11.84
N ALA A 106 7.87 6.66 11.07
CA ALA A 106 6.87 7.66 11.43
C ALA A 106 6.17 7.31 12.75
N LEU A 107 5.68 6.06 12.86
CA LEU A 107 5.01 5.60 14.07
C LEU A 107 5.94 5.62 15.29
N ARG A 108 7.19 5.15 15.14
CA ARG A 108 8.19 5.19 16.24
C ARG A 108 8.59 6.61 16.66
N ALA A 109 8.58 7.57 15.74
CA ALA A 109 8.95 8.95 16.06
C ALA A 109 7.81 9.73 16.73
N MET A 110 6.56 9.32 16.51
CA MET A 110 5.40 10.11 16.89
C MET A 110 4.58 9.52 18.03
N LEU A 111 4.68 8.20 18.32
CA LEU A 111 3.83 7.56 19.33
C LEU A 111 4.52 7.42 20.66
N ASP A 112 3.78 7.76 21.72
CA ASP A 112 4.05 7.36 23.09
C ASP A 112 3.17 6.17 23.49
N THR A 113 3.53 5.50 24.58
CA THR A 113 2.77 4.37 25.10
C THR A 113 1.33 4.76 25.42
N GLY A 114 0.39 4.15 24.73
CA GLY A 114 -1.04 4.35 24.91
C GLY A 114 -1.67 5.35 23.94
N ASP A 115 -0.90 6.00 23.08
CA ASP A 115 -1.44 6.77 21.96
C ASP A 115 -2.19 5.85 21.00
N GLU A 116 -3.34 6.28 20.53
CA GLU A 116 -4.17 5.53 19.60
C GLU A 116 -3.94 5.96 18.16
N VAL A 117 -3.85 4.95 17.28
CA VAL A 117 -3.77 5.13 15.83
C VAL A 117 -5.00 4.52 15.19
N LEU A 118 -5.79 5.35 14.52
CA LEU A 118 -6.97 4.91 13.77
C LEU A 118 -6.53 4.30 12.44
N ILE A 119 -6.94 3.05 12.19
CA ILE A 119 -6.54 2.26 11.02
C ILE A 119 -7.78 1.76 10.31
N PRO A 120 -8.17 2.38 9.16
CA PRO A 120 -9.22 1.83 8.31
C PRO A 120 -8.85 0.44 7.78
N GLN A 121 -9.76 -0.54 7.90
CA GLN A 121 -9.58 -1.92 7.42
C GLN A 121 -10.79 -2.36 6.57
N PRO A 122 -10.61 -3.22 5.54
CA PRO A 122 -9.36 -3.93 5.22
C PRO A 122 -8.29 -2.99 4.62
N SER A 123 -7.03 -3.21 5.01
CA SER A 123 -5.90 -2.40 4.54
C SER A 123 -4.56 -3.16 4.62
N TYR A 124 -3.47 -2.51 4.21
CA TYR A 124 -2.16 -3.13 4.20
C TYR A 124 -1.75 -3.62 5.60
N VAL A 125 -1.30 -4.85 5.65
CA VAL A 125 -1.09 -5.65 6.88
C VAL A 125 -0.07 -5.08 7.87
N SER A 126 0.78 -4.14 7.46
CA SER A 126 1.87 -3.63 8.32
C SER A 126 1.43 -2.54 9.29
N TYR A 127 0.30 -1.86 9.08
CA TYR A 127 -0.06 -0.72 9.94
C TYR A 127 -0.29 -1.13 11.39
N VAL A 128 -1.03 -2.22 11.63
CA VAL A 128 -1.32 -2.73 12.99
C VAL A 128 -0.03 -3.19 13.69
N PRO A 129 0.80 -4.08 13.10
CA PRO A 129 2.04 -4.52 13.74
C PRO A 129 3.02 -3.38 14.00
N CYS A 130 3.20 -2.45 13.05
CA CYS A 130 4.11 -1.31 13.23
C CYS A 130 3.62 -0.38 14.36
N THR A 131 2.31 -0.16 14.49
CA THR A 131 1.73 0.60 15.61
C THR A 131 2.06 -0.07 16.95
N ILE A 132 1.87 -1.39 17.08
CA ILE A 132 2.19 -2.15 18.29
C ILE A 132 3.69 -2.10 18.59
N LEU A 133 4.54 -2.24 17.57
CA LEU A 133 6.00 -2.17 17.73
C LEU A 133 6.48 -0.79 18.17
N ALA A 134 5.72 0.25 17.82
CA ALA A 134 5.95 1.63 18.25
C ALA A 134 5.29 2.01 19.60
N ASP A 135 4.82 1.03 20.39
CA ASP A 135 4.13 1.21 21.68
C ASP A 135 2.75 1.89 21.59
N GLY A 136 2.23 2.11 20.38
CA GLY A 136 0.89 2.63 20.13
C GLY A 136 -0.19 1.56 20.24
N ASN A 137 -1.43 2.02 20.31
CA ASN A 137 -2.62 1.19 20.35
C ASN A 137 -3.39 1.30 19.03
N PRO A 138 -3.43 0.25 18.18
CA PRO A 138 -4.19 0.30 16.93
C PRO A 138 -5.69 0.23 17.21
N VAL A 139 -6.45 1.17 16.67
CA VAL A 139 -7.92 1.21 16.70
C VAL A 139 -8.45 1.05 15.28
N VAL A 140 -9.11 -0.07 15.03
CA VAL A 140 -9.62 -0.42 13.70
C VAL A 140 -10.93 0.30 13.40
N ILE A 141 -11.02 0.91 12.20
CA ILE A 141 -12.28 1.43 11.64
C ILE A 141 -12.69 0.48 10.50
N PRO A 142 -13.78 -0.29 10.63
CA PRO A 142 -14.21 -1.24 9.62
C PRO A 142 -14.83 -0.52 8.40
N LEU A 143 -14.19 -0.62 7.25
CA LEU A 143 -14.68 -0.12 5.98
C LEU A 143 -15.73 -1.06 5.38
N GLN A 144 -16.70 -0.51 4.67
CA GLN A 144 -17.86 -1.26 4.19
C GLN A 144 -17.95 -1.25 2.66
N GLN A 145 -18.26 -2.41 2.06
CA GLN A 145 -18.43 -2.57 0.62
C GLN A 145 -19.51 -1.65 0.04
N LYS A 146 -20.62 -1.42 0.77
CA LYS A 146 -21.75 -0.58 0.32
C LYS A 146 -21.39 0.87 0.01
N ILE A 147 -20.25 1.33 0.56
CA ILE A 147 -19.66 2.65 0.32
C ILE A 147 -18.27 2.53 -0.34
N GLU A 148 -18.07 1.46 -1.13
CA GLU A 148 -16.84 1.20 -1.89
C GLU A 148 -15.58 1.11 -1.01
N PHE A 149 -15.70 0.68 0.24
CA PHE A 149 -14.62 0.64 1.25
C PHE A 149 -13.93 1.99 1.46
N LYS A 150 -14.66 3.08 1.33
CA LYS A 150 -14.18 4.43 1.68
C LYS A 150 -14.32 4.66 3.18
N LEU A 151 -13.51 5.55 3.72
CA LEU A 151 -13.68 6.09 5.07
C LEU A 151 -14.63 7.28 5.02
N THR A 152 -15.59 7.35 5.95
CA THR A 152 -16.45 8.53 6.09
C THR A 152 -16.08 9.36 7.32
N ALA A 153 -16.47 10.64 7.29
CA ALA A 153 -16.23 11.53 8.42
C ALA A 153 -16.98 11.07 9.69
N GLU A 154 -18.17 10.46 9.53
CA GLU A 154 -18.97 9.93 10.63
C GLU A 154 -18.31 8.72 11.29
N GLU A 155 -17.76 7.80 10.47
CA GLU A 155 -17.03 6.63 10.98
C GLU A 155 -15.73 7.06 11.68
N LEU A 156 -15.03 8.05 11.13
CA LEU A 156 -13.84 8.63 11.75
C LEU A 156 -14.19 9.28 13.10
N GLU A 157 -15.19 10.17 13.15
CA GLU A 157 -15.63 10.87 14.37
C GLU A 157 -16.00 9.88 15.47
N ALA A 158 -16.71 8.81 15.13
CA ALA A 158 -17.17 7.79 16.09
C ALA A 158 -16.02 6.98 16.71
N ALA A 159 -14.86 6.91 16.05
CA ALA A 159 -13.68 6.16 16.51
C ALA A 159 -12.72 7.00 17.37
N ILE A 160 -12.86 8.34 17.39
CA ILE A 160 -11.94 9.23 18.08
C ILE A 160 -12.17 9.18 19.60
N THR A 161 -11.07 9.08 20.34
CA THR A 161 -11.03 9.22 21.80
C THR A 161 -10.02 10.29 22.22
N PRO A 162 -9.96 10.70 23.49
CA PRO A 162 -8.92 11.61 23.97
C PRO A 162 -7.47 11.10 23.84
N LYS A 163 -7.29 9.83 23.49
CA LYS A 163 -5.97 9.20 23.27
C LYS A 163 -5.60 9.13 21.78
N THR A 164 -6.54 9.44 20.91
CA THR A 164 -6.31 9.36 19.47
C THR A 164 -5.31 10.43 19.03
N LYS A 165 -4.23 10.01 18.40
CA LYS A 165 -3.16 10.89 17.94
C LYS A 165 -3.02 10.92 16.42
N MET A 166 -3.28 9.80 15.76
CA MET A 166 -2.99 9.64 14.34
C MET A 166 -4.09 8.87 13.62
N LEU A 167 -4.34 9.27 12.37
CA LEU A 167 -5.14 8.54 11.39
C LEU A 167 -4.23 8.03 10.27
N VAL A 168 -4.32 6.74 9.94
CA VAL A 168 -3.73 6.17 8.73
C VAL A 168 -4.71 6.36 7.57
N MET A 169 -4.25 6.92 6.45
CA MET A 169 -5.02 7.09 5.21
C MET A 169 -4.40 6.23 4.11
N PRO A 170 -4.85 4.96 3.94
CA PRO A 170 -4.22 4.00 3.03
C PRO A 170 -4.88 4.02 1.64
N PHE A 171 -4.87 5.15 0.93
CA PHE A 171 -5.54 5.29 -0.37
C PHE A 171 -4.61 5.85 -1.44
N PRO A 172 -4.64 5.26 -2.68
CA PRO A 172 -5.44 4.12 -3.14
C PRO A 172 -5.17 2.84 -2.37
N ASN A 173 -6.23 2.11 -2.05
CA ASN A 173 -6.18 1.07 -1.01
C ASN A 173 -5.73 -0.30 -1.55
N ASN A 174 -4.87 -0.96 -0.80
CA ASN A 174 -4.60 -2.40 -0.84
C ASN A 174 -5.29 -3.02 0.38
N PRO A 175 -6.31 -3.90 0.25
CA PRO A 175 -6.57 -4.80 -0.89
C PRO A 175 -7.70 -4.38 -1.82
N THR A 176 -8.46 -3.35 -1.51
CA THR A 176 -9.77 -3.14 -2.13
C THR A 176 -9.73 -2.46 -3.51
N GLY A 177 -8.67 -1.67 -3.78
CA GLY A 177 -8.63 -0.80 -4.96
C GLY A 177 -9.49 0.46 -4.83
N SER A 178 -9.99 0.76 -3.63
CA SER A 178 -10.73 1.98 -3.33
C SER A 178 -9.85 3.21 -3.44
N ILE A 179 -10.45 4.32 -3.86
CA ILE A 179 -9.84 5.66 -3.88
C ILE A 179 -10.69 6.64 -3.09
N MET A 180 -10.08 7.73 -2.65
CA MET A 180 -10.79 8.87 -2.06
C MET A 180 -10.72 10.06 -3.03
N THR A 181 -11.86 10.67 -3.32
CA THR A 181 -11.93 11.91 -4.09
C THR A 181 -11.76 13.12 -3.18
N LYS A 182 -11.65 14.31 -3.76
CA LYS A 182 -11.58 15.55 -2.99
C LYS A 182 -12.81 15.72 -2.09
N GLU A 183 -13.98 15.42 -2.62
CA GLU A 183 -15.26 15.49 -1.91
C GLU A 183 -15.34 14.49 -0.74
N ASP A 184 -14.70 13.32 -0.88
CA ASP A 184 -14.59 12.34 0.21
C ASP A 184 -13.61 12.82 1.29
N LEU A 185 -12.51 13.49 0.91
CA LEU A 185 -11.43 13.90 1.81
C LEU A 185 -11.74 15.19 2.59
N GLU A 186 -12.47 16.14 2.02
CA GLU A 186 -12.78 17.42 2.67
C GLU A 186 -13.48 17.25 4.03
N PRO A 187 -14.54 16.44 4.19
CA PRO A 187 -15.15 16.22 5.51
C PRO A 187 -14.20 15.55 6.51
N ILE A 188 -13.35 14.62 6.04
CA ILE A 188 -12.34 13.96 6.90
C ILE A 188 -11.31 14.98 7.39
N ALA A 189 -10.84 15.87 6.52
CA ALA A 189 -9.89 16.92 6.89
C ALA A 189 -10.46 17.85 7.96
N GLU A 190 -11.75 18.16 7.92
CA GLU A 190 -12.40 18.96 8.97
C GLU A 190 -12.43 18.24 10.32
N VAL A 191 -12.70 16.93 10.34
CA VAL A 191 -12.63 16.11 11.56
C VAL A 191 -11.20 16.09 12.11
N VAL A 192 -10.22 15.80 11.26
CA VAL A 192 -8.80 15.74 11.63
C VAL A 192 -8.33 17.08 12.25
N LYS A 193 -8.70 18.21 11.64
CA LYS A 193 -8.36 19.55 12.17
C LYS A 193 -9.04 19.85 13.51
N ARG A 194 -10.32 19.51 13.64
CA ARG A 194 -11.10 19.76 14.86
C ARG A 194 -10.56 19.01 16.07
N HIS A 195 -10.06 17.78 15.85
CA HIS A 195 -9.51 16.92 16.90
C HIS A 195 -7.99 17.00 17.01
N ASP A 196 -7.33 17.87 16.25
CA ASP A 196 -5.88 18.08 16.22
C ASP A 196 -5.09 16.79 15.98
N LEU A 197 -5.57 15.94 15.06
CA LEU A 197 -4.92 14.68 14.71
C LEU A 197 -3.81 14.89 13.67
N TYR A 198 -2.85 13.99 13.66
CA TYR A 198 -1.91 13.81 12.56
C TYR A 198 -2.42 12.75 11.58
N VAL A 199 -1.98 12.84 10.32
CA VAL A 199 -2.33 11.88 9.27
C VAL A 199 -1.07 11.22 8.72
N LEU A 200 -1.09 9.89 8.64
CA LEU A 200 -0.11 9.09 7.90
C LEU A 200 -0.77 8.66 6.58
N SER A 201 -0.52 9.42 5.52
CA SER A 201 -1.10 9.17 4.19
C SER A 201 -0.20 8.28 3.38
N ASP A 202 -0.56 7.00 3.22
CA ASP A 202 0.16 6.05 2.37
C ASP A 202 -0.37 6.14 0.95
N GLU A 203 0.39 6.81 0.10
CA GLU A 203 0.06 7.13 -1.28
C GLU A 203 0.89 6.33 -2.30
N ILE A 204 1.42 5.16 -1.89
CA ILE A 204 2.30 4.33 -2.72
C ILE A 204 1.67 3.92 -4.07
N TYR A 205 0.34 3.93 -4.17
CA TYR A 205 -0.41 3.64 -5.38
C TYR A 205 -0.93 4.89 -6.11
N SER A 206 -0.47 6.09 -5.77
CA SER A 206 -0.96 7.37 -6.34
C SER A 206 -0.93 7.42 -7.88
N GLU A 207 0.09 6.85 -8.52
CA GLU A 207 0.17 6.75 -10.00
C GLU A 207 -0.84 5.77 -10.60
N LEU A 208 -1.39 4.87 -9.81
CA LEU A 208 -2.29 3.81 -10.25
C LEU A 208 -3.74 4.14 -9.89
N THR A 209 -4.23 5.27 -10.40
CA THR A 209 -5.64 5.68 -10.36
C THR A 209 -6.19 5.74 -11.78
N TYR A 210 -7.45 5.34 -11.99
CA TYR A 210 -7.98 5.06 -13.34
C TYR A 210 -9.16 5.94 -13.78
N LYS A 211 -9.86 6.55 -12.84
CA LYS A 211 -11.04 7.39 -13.13
C LYS A 211 -10.74 8.88 -12.99
N THR A 212 -10.02 9.21 -11.93
CA THR A 212 -9.62 10.57 -11.58
C THR A 212 -8.13 10.59 -11.26
N GLU A 213 -7.52 11.76 -11.28
CA GLU A 213 -6.21 11.93 -10.69
C GLU A 213 -6.27 11.70 -9.18
N HIS A 214 -5.14 11.27 -8.61
CA HIS A 214 -5.00 11.11 -7.17
C HIS A 214 -5.08 12.47 -6.47
N VAL A 215 -5.83 12.53 -5.37
CA VAL A 215 -5.88 13.70 -4.51
C VAL A 215 -5.25 13.34 -3.17
N SER A 216 -4.17 14.02 -2.81
CA SER A 216 -3.56 13.88 -1.49
C SER A 216 -4.33 14.70 -0.46
N ILE A 217 -4.59 14.13 0.71
CA ILE A 217 -5.18 14.87 1.82
C ILE A 217 -4.29 16.05 2.26
N SER A 218 -2.96 15.95 2.05
CA SER A 218 -2.01 17.04 2.36
C SER A 218 -2.22 18.28 1.51
N SER A 219 -2.91 18.17 0.35
CA SER A 219 -3.22 19.31 -0.51
C SER A 219 -4.40 20.15 -0.04
N LEU A 220 -5.17 19.66 0.93
CA LEU A 220 -6.31 20.38 1.46
C LEU A 220 -5.86 21.45 2.48
N PRO A 221 -6.61 22.56 2.61
CA PRO A 221 -6.25 23.65 3.51
C PRO A 221 -6.04 23.21 4.97
N GLY A 222 -4.89 23.53 5.56
CA GLY A 222 -4.54 23.19 6.94
C GLY A 222 -4.17 21.73 7.16
N MET A 223 -3.88 20.96 6.07
CA MET A 223 -3.52 19.56 6.18
C MET A 223 -2.03 19.28 5.96
N LYS A 224 -1.30 20.13 5.21
CA LYS A 224 0.16 19.94 5.01
C LYS A 224 0.90 19.88 6.35
N GLU A 225 0.53 20.74 7.30
CA GLU A 225 1.21 20.91 8.58
C GLU A 225 0.99 19.74 9.57
N ARG A 226 0.12 18.78 9.20
CA ARG A 226 -0.24 17.63 10.04
C ARG A 226 -0.26 16.32 9.30
N THR A 227 0.20 16.28 8.04
CA THR A 227 0.22 15.08 7.22
C THR A 227 1.65 14.65 6.92
N LEU A 228 1.91 13.36 7.14
CA LEU A 228 3.07 12.64 6.62
C LEU A 228 2.64 11.87 5.39
N VAL A 229 3.15 12.26 4.22
CA VAL A 229 2.90 11.57 2.94
C VAL A 229 3.98 10.53 2.73
N ILE A 230 3.59 9.26 2.69
CA ILE A 230 4.45 8.14 2.30
C ILE A 230 4.20 7.81 0.83
N ASN A 231 5.27 7.72 0.08
CA ASN A 231 5.23 7.29 -1.30
C ASN A 231 6.55 6.62 -1.70
N GLY A 232 6.70 6.23 -2.95
CA GLY A 232 7.93 5.59 -3.42
C GLY A 232 7.82 5.05 -4.84
N PHE A 233 8.84 4.30 -5.20
CA PHE A 233 9.06 3.88 -6.58
C PHE A 233 8.58 2.46 -6.87
N SER A 234 8.21 1.70 -5.83
CA SER A 234 7.89 0.28 -5.92
C SER A 234 6.76 -0.03 -6.90
N LYS A 235 5.71 0.82 -6.97
CA LYS A 235 4.49 0.50 -7.72
C LYS A 235 4.41 1.26 -9.03
N GLY A 236 4.44 2.59 -9.00
CA GLY A 236 4.38 3.41 -10.20
C GLY A 236 5.54 3.20 -11.17
N PHE A 237 6.73 2.93 -10.64
CA PHE A 237 7.96 2.77 -11.43
C PHE A 237 8.45 1.30 -11.54
N ALA A 238 7.67 0.33 -11.08
CA ALA A 238 8.04 -1.08 -11.06
C ALA A 238 9.42 -1.36 -10.40
N MET A 239 9.68 -0.71 -9.25
CA MET A 239 10.97 -0.78 -8.55
C MET A 239 10.84 -1.49 -7.18
N THR A 240 10.08 -2.58 -7.09
CA THR A 240 9.85 -3.27 -5.79
C THR A 240 11.15 -3.77 -5.17
N GLY A 241 12.01 -4.40 -5.95
CA GLY A 241 13.29 -4.96 -5.51
C GLY A 241 14.39 -3.94 -5.23
N TRP A 242 14.23 -2.68 -5.69
CA TRP A 242 15.19 -1.59 -5.48
C TRP A 242 15.14 -1.02 -4.07
N ARG A 243 14.09 -1.33 -3.32
CA ARG A 243 13.88 -0.90 -1.94
C ARG A 243 14.02 0.61 -1.76
N LEU A 244 13.27 1.41 -2.51
CA LEU A 244 13.32 2.87 -2.43
C LEU A 244 11.93 3.48 -2.29
N GLY A 245 11.81 4.36 -1.31
CA GLY A 245 10.64 5.19 -1.04
C GLY A 245 11.06 6.52 -0.43
N TYR A 246 10.08 7.29 -0.03
CA TYR A 246 10.29 8.55 0.67
C TYR A 246 9.08 8.88 1.53
N ILE A 247 9.32 9.77 2.50
CA ILE A 247 8.30 10.37 3.33
C ILE A 247 8.49 11.88 3.32
N CYS A 248 7.37 12.60 3.22
CA CYS A 248 7.34 14.06 3.25
C CYS A 248 6.39 14.54 4.34
N GLY A 249 6.73 15.64 4.99
CA GLY A 249 5.88 16.21 6.04
C GLY A 249 6.55 17.35 6.80
N PRO A 250 5.98 17.77 7.92
CA PRO A 250 6.52 18.86 8.71
C PRO A 250 7.96 18.63 9.15
N SER A 251 8.85 19.62 8.95
CA SER A 251 10.28 19.52 9.22
C SER A 251 10.59 19.04 10.64
N VAL A 252 9.83 19.53 11.62
CA VAL A 252 9.98 19.14 13.03
C VAL A 252 9.81 17.62 13.25
N ILE A 253 8.96 16.95 12.47
CA ILE A 253 8.73 15.52 12.55
C ILE A 253 9.80 14.79 11.73
N ILE A 254 10.07 15.23 10.50
CA ILE A 254 11.10 14.63 9.63
C ILE A 254 12.49 14.61 10.30
N GLU A 255 12.87 15.66 11.01
CA GLU A 255 14.11 15.72 11.78
C GLU A 255 14.19 14.64 12.88
N GLN A 256 13.08 14.33 13.55
CA GLN A 256 13.06 13.26 14.56
C GLN A 256 13.08 11.87 13.92
N MET A 257 12.35 11.68 12.83
CA MET A 257 12.39 10.45 12.06
C MET A 257 13.79 10.14 11.54
N LEU A 258 14.52 11.16 11.09
CA LEU A 258 15.89 11.02 10.61
C LEU A 258 16.84 10.45 11.68
N LYS A 259 16.61 10.71 12.97
CA LYS A 259 17.40 10.10 14.05
C LYS A 259 17.24 8.58 14.09
N ILE A 260 16.02 8.08 13.94
CA ILE A 260 15.75 6.63 13.90
C ILE A 260 16.37 6.02 12.67
N HIS A 261 16.13 6.62 11.50
CA HIS A 261 16.66 6.17 10.22
C HIS A 261 18.18 6.04 10.24
N GLN A 262 18.90 7.09 10.69
CA GLN A 262 20.37 7.08 10.71
C GLN A 262 20.96 5.99 11.62
N PHE A 263 20.30 5.67 12.75
CA PHE A 263 20.79 4.63 13.65
C PHE A 263 20.41 3.21 13.23
N ALA A 264 19.30 3.04 12.49
CA ALA A 264 18.80 1.74 12.06
C ALA A 264 19.33 1.34 10.67
N ILE A 265 19.34 2.27 9.72
CA ILE A 265 19.57 2.01 8.28
C ILE A 265 20.77 2.76 7.75
N MET A 266 21.11 3.94 8.29
CA MET A 266 22.13 4.87 7.82
C MET A 266 21.66 5.69 6.62
N CYS A 267 21.41 5.06 5.47
CA CYS A 267 20.84 5.66 4.27
C CYS A 267 20.20 4.59 3.37
N ALA A 268 19.31 4.99 2.49
CA ALA A 268 18.78 4.11 1.44
C ALA A 268 19.86 3.72 0.41
N PRO A 269 19.68 2.62 -0.37
CA PRO A 269 20.67 2.15 -1.33
C PRO A 269 21.08 3.23 -2.34
N THR A 270 22.35 3.50 -2.46
CA THR A 270 22.90 4.62 -3.25
C THR A 270 22.54 4.51 -4.73
N ASN A 271 22.74 3.34 -5.34
CA ASN A 271 22.42 3.09 -6.73
C ASN A 271 20.93 3.26 -7.04
N SER A 272 20.06 2.85 -6.11
CA SER A 272 18.60 3.05 -6.25
C SER A 272 18.22 4.53 -6.25
N GLN A 273 18.90 5.34 -5.47
CA GLN A 273 18.66 6.78 -5.41
C GLN A 273 19.01 7.48 -6.73
N TYR A 274 20.16 7.16 -7.32
CA TYR A 274 20.54 7.70 -8.65
C TYR A 274 19.56 7.24 -9.72
N ALA A 275 19.21 5.96 -9.75
CA ALA A 275 18.26 5.39 -10.70
C ALA A 275 16.87 6.07 -10.60
N ALA A 276 16.42 6.37 -9.39
CA ALA A 276 15.13 7.04 -9.17
C ALA A 276 15.11 8.50 -9.67
N ILE A 277 16.24 9.21 -9.62
CA ILE A 277 16.35 10.56 -10.23
C ILE A 277 16.02 10.49 -11.71
N GLU A 278 16.59 9.51 -12.42
CA GLU A 278 16.32 9.30 -13.85
C GLU A 278 14.84 8.94 -14.08
N GLY A 279 14.26 8.10 -13.21
CA GLY A 279 12.86 7.75 -13.25
C GLY A 279 11.93 8.97 -13.16
N LEU A 280 12.16 9.84 -12.18
CA LEU A 280 11.34 11.05 -11.96
C LEU A 280 11.47 12.07 -13.09
N ARG A 281 12.63 12.14 -13.74
CA ARG A 281 12.90 13.08 -14.84
C ARG A 281 12.35 12.62 -16.17
N HIS A 282 12.38 11.31 -16.46
CA HIS A 282 12.30 10.85 -17.85
C HIS A 282 11.38 9.64 -18.09
N CYS A 283 10.74 9.04 -17.07
CA CYS A 283 9.95 7.82 -17.22
C CYS A 283 8.43 8.03 -17.02
N GLU A 284 7.92 9.23 -17.24
CA GLU A 284 6.48 9.52 -17.14
C GLU A 284 5.66 8.69 -18.15
N ASP A 285 6.16 8.55 -19.37
CA ASP A 285 5.49 7.81 -20.45
C ASP A 285 5.39 6.31 -20.12
N GLU A 286 6.45 5.72 -19.57
CA GLU A 286 6.47 4.31 -19.16
C GLU A 286 5.50 4.06 -18.00
N VAL A 287 5.44 4.97 -17.02
CA VAL A 287 4.46 4.92 -15.92
C VAL A 287 3.03 4.96 -16.49
N GLN A 288 2.77 5.86 -17.43
CA GLN A 288 1.46 5.97 -18.08
C GLN A 288 1.11 4.71 -18.91
N GLN A 289 2.07 4.10 -19.59
CA GLN A 289 1.86 2.84 -20.32
C GLN A 289 1.48 1.70 -19.38
N MET A 290 2.19 1.52 -18.25
CA MET A 290 1.86 0.53 -17.22
C MET A 290 0.46 0.77 -16.64
N ARG A 291 0.14 2.02 -16.29
CA ARG A 291 -1.19 2.42 -15.80
C ARG A 291 -2.29 2.05 -16.81
N ASN A 292 -2.08 2.32 -18.09
CA ASN A 292 -3.05 1.99 -19.14
C ASN A 292 -3.25 0.48 -19.29
N ALA A 293 -2.18 -0.31 -19.21
CA ALA A 293 -2.27 -1.76 -19.25
C ALA A 293 -3.04 -2.31 -18.04
N TYR A 294 -2.76 -1.82 -16.83
CA TYR A 294 -3.53 -2.20 -15.63
C TYR A 294 -5.01 -1.81 -15.77
N ASN A 295 -5.32 -0.65 -16.31
CA ASN A 295 -6.71 -0.24 -16.52
C ASN A 295 -7.46 -1.15 -17.51
N GLN A 296 -6.79 -1.65 -18.55
CA GLN A 296 -7.39 -2.63 -19.47
C GLN A 296 -7.70 -3.95 -18.75
N ARG A 297 -6.75 -4.47 -17.94
CA ARG A 297 -6.92 -5.69 -17.15
C ARG A 297 -8.01 -5.53 -16.09
N ARG A 298 -8.04 -4.40 -15.39
CA ARG A 298 -9.09 -4.03 -14.44
C ARG A 298 -10.48 -4.11 -15.08
N ARG A 299 -10.67 -3.46 -16.24
CA ARG A 299 -11.94 -3.47 -16.97
C ARG A 299 -12.33 -4.88 -17.42
N TYR A 300 -11.38 -5.69 -17.85
CA TYR A 300 -11.62 -7.09 -18.16
C TYR A 300 -12.16 -7.83 -16.94
N LEU A 301 -11.49 -7.75 -15.79
CA LEU A 301 -11.92 -8.44 -14.57
C LEU A 301 -13.29 -7.98 -14.08
N VAL A 302 -13.55 -6.68 -14.03
CA VAL A 302 -14.86 -6.13 -13.64
C VAL A 302 -15.97 -6.74 -14.49
N ASN A 303 -15.75 -6.83 -15.80
CA ASN A 303 -16.72 -7.43 -16.73
C ASN A 303 -16.91 -8.94 -16.48
N GLU A 304 -15.83 -9.68 -16.23
CA GLU A 304 -15.92 -11.13 -15.97
C GLU A 304 -16.60 -11.43 -14.62
N PHE A 305 -16.30 -10.66 -13.55
CA PHE A 305 -16.99 -10.79 -12.27
C PHE A 305 -18.49 -10.48 -12.39
N ALA A 306 -18.87 -9.48 -13.19
CA ALA A 306 -20.26 -9.18 -13.47
C ALA A 306 -20.98 -10.33 -14.23
N LYS A 307 -20.32 -10.96 -15.23
CA LYS A 307 -20.87 -12.16 -15.92
C LYS A 307 -21.05 -13.33 -14.96
N MET A 308 -20.11 -13.56 -14.06
CA MET A 308 -20.20 -14.59 -13.02
C MET A 308 -21.24 -14.25 -11.95
N LYS A 309 -21.80 -13.05 -11.94
CA LYS A 309 -22.69 -12.53 -10.87
C LYS A 309 -22.02 -12.62 -9.50
N LEU A 310 -20.73 -12.44 -9.45
CA LEU A 310 -19.97 -12.37 -8.21
C LEU A 310 -19.92 -10.89 -7.78
N GLU A 311 -20.46 -10.60 -6.60
CA GLU A 311 -20.58 -9.23 -6.11
C GLU A 311 -19.18 -8.59 -5.94
N CYS A 312 -18.94 -7.47 -6.61
CA CYS A 312 -17.70 -6.74 -6.54
C CYS A 312 -17.92 -5.28 -6.90
N PHE A 313 -17.41 -4.33 -6.11
CA PHE A 313 -17.40 -2.94 -6.54
C PHE A 313 -16.30 -2.72 -7.59
N GLU A 314 -16.42 -1.69 -8.40
CA GLU A 314 -15.45 -1.35 -9.42
C GLU A 314 -14.25 -0.61 -8.80
N PRO A 315 -13.05 -1.19 -8.71
CA PRO A 315 -11.90 -0.53 -8.12
C PRO A 315 -11.32 0.53 -9.08
N PHE A 316 -10.99 1.70 -8.56
CA PHE A 316 -10.40 2.77 -9.35
C PHE A 316 -8.96 3.11 -8.94
N GLY A 317 -8.37 2.32 -8.02
CA GLY A 317 -7.00 2.47 -7.58
C GLY A 317 -6.23 1.15 -7.44
N ALA A 318 -4.91 1.26 -7.33
CA ALA A 318 -3.99 0.13 -7.21
C ALA A 318 -4.10 -0.86 -8.39
N PHE A 319 -3.78 -2.12 -8.18
CA PHE A 319 -3.95 -3.21 -9.16
C PHE A 319 -4.62 -4.45 -8.53
N TYR A 320 -5.63 -4.18 -7.68
CA TYR A 320 -6.41 -5.22 -6.99
C TYR A 320 -7.89 -5.08 -7.24
N ILE A 321 -8.57 -6.23 -7.22
CA ILE A 321 -10.03 -6.31 -7.17
C ILE A 321 -10.44 -7.19 -5.99
N PHE A 322 -11.56 -6.87 -5.34
CA PHE A 322 -11.94 -7.44 -4.04
C PHE A 322 -13.37 -8.00 -4.07
N PRO A 323 -13.60 -9.14 -4.76
CA PRO A 323 -14.91 -9.76 -4.87
C PRO A 323 -15.38 -10.38 -3.55
N SER A 324 -16.68 -10.32 -3.31
CA SER A 324 -17.36 -10.98 -2.19
C SER A 324 -17.60 -12.46 -2.49
N ILE A 325 -17.31 -13.32 -1.50
CA ILE A 325 -17.60 -14.77 -1.55
C ILE A 325 -18.64 -15.16 -0.49
N LYS A 326 -19.29 -14.18 0.13
CA LYS A 326 -20.26 -14.40 1.23
C LYS A 326 -21.42 -15.32 0.83
N GLU A 327 -21.81 -15.29 -0.44
CA GLU A 327 -22.87 -16.19 -0.96
C GLU A 327 -22.55 -17.67 -0.76
N PHE A 328 -21.29 -18.08 -0.67
CA PHE A 328 -20.91 -19.50 -0.56
C PHE A 328 -20.92 -20.03 0.88
N GLY A 329 -21.02 -19.16 1.89
CA GLY A 329 -21.09 -19.57 3.30
C GLY A 329 -19.78 -20.20 3.82
N MET A 330 -18.66 -19.95 3.14
CA MET A 330 -17.31 -20.35 3.54
C MET A 330 -16.55 -19.15 4.08
N THR A 331 -15.55 -19.42 4.91
CA THR A 331 -14.54 -18.39 5.24
C THR A 331 -13.70 -18.06 4.02
N SER A 332 -13.09 -16.87 4.02
CA SER A 332 -12.21 -16.46 2.93
C SER A 332 -10.98 -17.38 2.77
N GLU A 333 -10.46 -17.93 3.89
CA GLU A 333 -9.38 -18.90 3.90
C GLU A 333 -9.82 -20.25 3.32
N GLU A 334 -10.97 -20.79 3.72
CA GLU A 334 -11.53 -22.04 3.17
C GLU A 334 -11.75 -21.94 1.67
N PHE A 335 -12.35 -20.85 1.20
CA PHE A 335 -12.57 -20.64 -0.23
C PHE A 335 -11.23 -20.56 -1.00
N ALA A 336 -10.27 -19.76 -0.52
CA ALA A 336 -8.99 -19.60 -1.18
C ALA A 336 -8.19 -20.91 -1.22
N MET A 337 -8.20 -21.72 -0.16
CA MET A 337 -7.53 -23.02 -0.11
C MET A 337 -8.18 -24.01 -1.07
N ARG A 338 -9.51 -24.15 -1.06
CA ARG A 338 -10.21 -25.03 -2.01
C ARG A 338 -9.98 -24.61 -3.45
N PHE A 339 -10.00 -23.31 -3.74
CA PHE A 339 -9.75 -22.80 -5.08
C PHE A 339 -8.31 -23.13 -5.56
N LEU A 340 -7.33 -23.02 -4.65
CA LEU A 340 -5.95 -23.42 -4.92
C LEU A 340 -5.82 -24.93 -5.17
N GLU A 341 -6.43 -25.76 -4.34
CA GLU A 341 -6.33 -27.23 -4.44
C GLU A 341 -7.05 -27.80 -5.65
N GLU A 342 -8.29 -27.31 -5.92
CA GLU A 342 -9.16 -27.86 -6.96
C GLU A 342 -8.85 -27.28 -8.36
N GLU A 343 -8.46 -26.00 -8.45
CA GLU A 343 -8.28 -25.29 -9.73
C GLU A 343 -6.86 -24.77 -9.96
N LYS A 344 -5.94 -24.96 -9.00
CA LYS A 344 -4.55 -24.49 -9.12
C LYS A 344 -4.45 -22.98 -9.37
N VAL A 345 -5.27 -22.20 -8.68
CA VAL A 345 -5.21 -20.73 -8.71
C VAL A 345 -5.13 -20.19 -7.30
N ALA A 346 -4.13 -19.38 -7.05
CA ALA A 346 -3.90 -18.74 -5.76
C ALA A 346 -4.42 -17.31 -5.73
N VAL A 347 -5.23 -17.00 -4.74
CA VAL A 347 -5.72 -15.64 -4.40
C VAL A 347 -5.50 -15.43 -2.91
N VAL A 348 -5.49 -14.18 -2.44
CA VAL A 348 -5.30 -13.92 -1.00
C VAL A 348 -6.65 -13.82 -0.31
N PRO A 349 -6.88 -14.57 0.78
CA PRO A 349 -8.09 -14.42 1.58
C PRO A 349 -8.19 -13.02 2.17
N GLY A 350 -9.39 -12.44 2.15
CA GLY A 350 -9.60 -11.08 2.62
C GLY A 350 -9.34 -10.90 4.12
N SER A 351 -9.54 -11.94 4.91
CA SER A 351 -9.20 -11.97 6.35
C SER A 351 -7.73 -11.65 6.64
N ALA A 352 -6.82 -11.90 5.69
CA ALA A 352 -5.41 -11.51 5.83
C ALA A 352 -5.19 -9.98 5.95
N PHE A 353 -6.19 -9.17 5.56
CA PHE A 353 -6.14 -7.70 5.63
C PHE A 353 -6.95 -7.10 6.79
N GLY A 354 -7.30 -7.94 7.75
CA GLY A 354 -8.12 -7.61 8.92
C GLY A 354 -9.49 -8.28 8.89
N GLU A 355 -10.16 -8.31 10.05
CA GLU A 355 -11.46 -8.97 10.20
C GLU A 355 -12.54 -8.42 9.24
N SER A 356 -12.50 -7.13 8.93
CA SER A 356 -13.43 -6.51 7.97
C SER A 356 -13.26 -7.02 6.54
N GLY A 357 -12.14 -7.68 6.24
CA GLY A 357 -11.90 -8.33 4.95
C GLY A 357 -12.47 -9.74 4.85
N GLU A 358 -13.03 -10.30 5.94
CA GLU A 358 -13.65 -11.64 5.91
C GLU A 358 -14.85 -11.68 4.95
N GLY A 359 -14.96 -12.78 4.20
CA GLY A 359 -15.97 -12.95 3.16
C GLY A 359 -15.60 -12.31 1.82
N PHE A 360 -14.33 -11.89 1.64
CA PHE A 360 -13.80 -11.34 0.40
C PHE A 360 -12.50 -12.03 -0.01
N LEU A 361 -12.08 -11.83 -1.26
CA LEU A 361 -10.79 -12.27 -1.78
C LEU A 361 -10.05 -11.08 -2.39
N ARG A 362 -8.73 -10.99 -2.19
CA ARG A 362 -7.91 -10.08 -2.99
C ARG A 362 -7.37 -10.80 -4.22
N VAL A 363 -7.72 -10.29 -5.39
CA VAL A 363 -7.20 -10.74 -6.69
C VAL A 363 -6.35 -9.61 -7.27
N SER A 364 -5.05 -9.87 -7.52
CA SER A 364 -4.17 -8.94 -8.21
C SER A 364 -4.36 -9.07 -9.72
N TYR A 365 -4.39 -7.93 -10.44
CA TYR A 365 -4.35 -7.94 -11.91
C TYR A 365 -3.02 -7.42 -12.48
N ALA A 366 -1.97 -7.40 -11.65
CA ALA A 366 -0.60 -7.20 -12.08
C ALA A 366 -0.01 -8.53 -12.60
N TYR A 367 -0.64 -9.07 -13.65
CA TYR A 367 -0.29 -10.32 -14.32
C TYR A 367 -0.61 -10.22 -15.81
N SER A 368 -0.05 -11.11 -16.63
CA SER A 368 -0.37 -11.14 -18.05
C SER A 368 -1.87 -11.33 -18.30
N LEU A 369 -2.38 -10.79 -19.40
CA LEU A 369 -3.80 -10.98 -19.75
C LEU A 369 -4.14 -12.45 -20.02
N GLU A 370 -3.15 -13.25 -20.44
CA GLU A 370 -3.28 -14.69 -20.66
C GLU A 370 -3.49 -15.42 -19.33
N ASP A 371 -2.63 -15.19 -18.33
CA ASP A 371 -2.78 -15.78 -17.00
C ASP A 371 -4.09 -15.36 -16.34
N LEU A 372 -4.47 -14.09 -16.48
CA LEU A 372 -5.74 -13.59 -15.97
C LEU A 372 -6.95 -14.29 -16.62
N LYS A 373 -6.94 -14.49 -17.93
CA LYS A 373 -8.03 -15.19 -18.63
C LYS A 373 -8.15 -16.63 -18.17
N GLU A 374 -7.04 -17.33 -18.05
CA GLU A 374 -7.03 -18.72 -17.60
C GLU A 374 -7.50 -18.84 -16.15
N ALA A 375 -6.94 -18.03 -15.24
CA ALA A 375 -7.32 -18.04 -13.83
C ALA A 375 -8.80 -17.69 -13.61
N ILE A 376 -9.32 -16.69 -14.34
CA ILE A 376 -10.73 -16.29 -14.23
C ILE A 376 -11.66 -17.33 -14.86
N GLY A 377 -11.23 -18.00 -15.93
CA GLY A 377 -11.96 -19.14 -16.48
C GLY A 377 -12.09 -20.29 -15.47
N ARG A 378 -11.00 -20.58 -14.73
CA ARG A 378 -11.01 -21.55 -13.63
C ARG A 378 -11.92 -21.09 -12.48
N LEU A 379 -11.89 -19.82 -12.11
CA LEU A 379 -12.78 -19.26 -11.09
C LEU A 379 -14.25 -19.40 -11.48
N SER A 380 -14.59 -19.13 -12.74
CA SER A 380 -15.96 -19.28 -13.23
C SER A 380 -16.48 -20.71 -13.05
N ARG A 381 -15.69 -21.72 -13.47
CA ARG A 381 -16.05 -23.14 -13.30
C ARG A 381 -16.20 -23.51 -11.80
N PHE A 382 -15.29 -23.01 -10.96
CA PHE A 382 -15.34 -23.26 -9.53
C PHE A 382 -16.59 -22.70 -8.88
N VAL A 383 -16.92 -21.45 -9.17
CA VAL A 383 -18.13 -20.76 -8.67
C VAL A 383 -19.42 -21.46 -9.14
N GLU A 384 -19.50 -21.85 -10.41
CA GLU A 384 -20.64 -22.61 -10.95
C GLU A 384 -20.83 -23.95 -10.25
N ARG A 385 -19.71 -24.69 -10.02
CA ARG A 385 -19.72 -25.95 -9.28
C ARG A 385 -20.19 -25.76 -7.84
N LEU A 386 -19.72 -24.73 -7.13
CA LEU A 386 -20.17 -24.43 -5.77
C LEU A 386 -21.66 -24.10 -5.71
N ARG A 387 -22.18 -23.34 -6.68
CA ARG A 387 -23.63 -23.03 -6.77
C ARG A 387 -24.48 -24.24 -7.07
N SER A 388 -23.98 -25.20 -7.85
CA SER A 388 -24.69 -26.45 -8.16
C SER A 388 -24.74 -27.44 -7.01
N GLN A 389 -23.90 -27.26 -5.98
CA GLN A 389 -23.85 -28.09 -4.77
C GLN A 389 -24.75 -27.58 -3.63
N LYS A 390 -25.36 -26.40 -3.79
CA LYS A 390 -26.36 -25.84 -2.87
C LYS A 390 -27.77 -26.31 -3.26
#